data_8a77516ce9576a52b2669a84927f9de8
#
_entry.id   8a77516ce9576a52b2669a84927f9de8
#
_cell.length_a   1.000
_cell.length_b   1.000
_cell.length_c   1.000
_cell.angle_alpha   90.00
_cell.angle_beta   90.00
_cell.angle_gamma   90.00
#
_symmetry.space_group_name_H-M   'P 1'
#
loop_
_entity.id
_entity.type
_entity.pdbx_description
1 polymer ?
#
loop_
_entity_poly.entity_id
_entity_poly.type
_entity_poly.pdbx_seq_one_letter_code
_entity_poly.pdbx_strand_id
1 'polypeptide(L)'
;MAAQIRDLAEVNAELQEQKERVENVDFKMVTFSLAGKDYGVDIMNVKEIAKADKFTYVPNAASFVRGVYNLRGDIIPIIDLRQFFHLPVDGKSDSLENMLILHINDQVYGTIVDKIDKVIGINHESIQPPHPIFGDINIKFISGVVEKAGDLYIILDVIRIFTVTDEDKNKSRSTVTTDSGDFFVPPTPSGDAAQMGQRSDSVIDFIQQSLAALKRFVVTAVNEKWLASRFAEWKTGRSGEALQIKSASEAEEFLDTFNSPHSGEFWSDTYAAAIKKVLPDTVSGNLNVWNVGCGKGYETYSFACILKDKYPNARLKIWANDNDIMAVSQAPNMFYELEEIPEYCRQHTVRGKSGYSFDQAIKDSIVFEYHDIVNENSLPELDIILVRDLISFLPADDQTKVITGFSERLKSRGVVIMGKNEELNGVIWQSIADDPVSAYLHSA
;
A
#
# COMPACT_ATOMS: atom_id res chain seq x y z
N MET A 1 36.09 23.00 57.95
CA MET A 1 36.25 23.76 56.69
C MET A 1 36.58 22.90 55.48
N ALA A 2 37.52 21.93 55.52
CA ALA A 2 37.82 21.06 54.35
C ALA A 2 36.74 20.05 53.99
N ALA A 3 35.94 19.54 54.94
CA ALA A 3 34.83 18.63 54.71
C ALA A 3 33.61 19.32 54.06
N GLN A 4 33.31 20.57 54.43
CA GLN A 4 32.21 21.35 53.83
C GLN A 4 32.51 21.79 52.38
N ILE A 5 33.79 21.92 52.00
CA ILE A 5 34.20 22.29 50.63
C ILE A 5 34.10 21.07 49.69
N ARG A 6 34.33 19.85 50.19
CA ARG A 6 34.13 18.62 49.45
C ARG A 6 32.64 18.37 49.14
N ASP A 7 31.78 18.58 50.12
CA ASP A 7 30.32 18.38 49.98
C ASP A 7 29.71 19.36 48.94
N LEU A 8 30.17 20.62 48.92
CA LEU A 8 29.78 21.61 47.94
C LEU A 8 30.29 21.33 46.50
N ALA A 9 31.45 20.70 46.37
CA ALA A 9 32.00 20.34 45.07
C ALA A 9 31.30 19.12 44.49
N GLU A 10 30.91 18.14 45.31
CA GLU A 10 30.13 16.99 44.91
C GLU A 10 28.69 17.40 44.50
N VAL A 11 28.03 18.25 45.28
CA VAL A 11 26.71 18.80 44.95
C VAL A 11 26.72 19.65 43.68
N ASN A 12 27.79 20.43 43.45
CA ASN A 12 27.91 21.18 42.20
C ASN A 12 28.25 20.28 41.00
N ALA A 13 29.00 19.19 41.20
CA ALA A 13 29.23 18.21 40.13
C ALA A 13 27.95 17.44 39.76
N GLU A 14 27.16 17.03 40.76
CA GLU A 14 25.86 16.41 40.54
C GLU A 14 24.85 17.37 39.88
N LEU A 15 24.87 18.65 40.25
CA LEU A 15 24.04 19.70 39.61
C LEU A 15 24.50 20.01 38.17
N GLN A 16 25.78 19.93 37.88
CA GLN A 16 26.31 20.05 36.53
C GLN A 16 25.98 18.82 35.67
N GLU A 17 26.17 17.59 36.20
CA GLU A 17 25.73 16.37 35.54
C GLU A 17 24.21 16.35 35.27
N GLN A 18 23.41 16.81 36.23
CA GLN A 18 21.94 16.96 36.00
C GLN A 18 21.62 18.03 34.95
N LYS A 19 22.36 19.15 34.93
CA LYS A 19 22.18 20.17 33.86
C LYS A 19 22.65 19.66 32.50
N GLU A 20 23.77 18.97 32.40
CA GLU A 20 24.23 18.35 31.14
C GLU A 20 23.26 17.25 30.66
N ARG A 21 22.65 16.49 31.57
CA ARG A 21 21.55 15.53 31.21
C ARG A 21 20.29 16.22 30.75
N VAL A 22 20.00 17.44 31.15
CA VAL A 22 18.81 18.22 30.73
C VAL A 22 19.09 18.96 29.40
N GLU A 23 20.35 19.25 29.09
CA GLU A 23 20.71 20.03 27.88
C GLU A 23 20.79 19.21 26.59
N ASN A 24 20.66 17.86 26.63
CA ASN A 24 20.78 17.00 25.44
C ASN A 24 19.48 16.29 25.07
N VAL A 25 18.32 16.97 25.23
CA VAL A 25 17.04 16.46 24.71
C VAL A 25 16.90 16.88 23.27
N ASP A 26 17.13 15.97 22.35
CA ASP A 26 17.03 16.18 20.90
C ASP A 26 15.84 15.45 20.24
N PHE A 27 15.17 14.58 21.02
CA PHE A 27 13.96 13.88 20.57
C PHE A 27 12.83 14.01 21.60
N LYS A 28 11.63 14.36 21.15
CA LYS A 28 10.43 14.44 21.98
C LYS A 28 9.35 13.50 21.45
N MET A 29 8.70 12.79 22.35
CA MET A 29 7.61 11.89 21.98
C MET A 29 6.38 12.07 22.86
N VAL A 30 5.20 11.88 22.27
CA VAL A 30 3.93 11.74 22.99
C VAL A 30 3.81 10.30 23.43
N THR A 31 3.59 10.04 24.71
CA THR A 31 3.44 8.69 25.26
C THR A 31 1.96 8.33 25.45
N PHE A 32 1.66 7.07 25.20
CA PHE A 32 0.32 6.52 25.31
C PHE A 32 0.37 5.02 25.60
N SER A 33 -0.72 4.44 26.07
CA SER A 33 -0.81 3.01 26.33
C SER A 33 -1.72 2.29 25.33
N LEU A 34 -1.35 1.05 24.99
CA LEU A 34 -2.14 0.08 24.24
C LEU A 34 -2.02 -1.29 24.92
N ALA A 35 -3.17 -1.87 25.30
CA ALA A 35 -3.24 -3.19 25.96
C ALA A 35 -2.26 -3.34 27.15
N GLY A 36 -2.15 -2.27 27.96
CA GLY A 36 -1.32 -2.25 29.17
C GLY A 36 0.19 -2.08 28.96
N LYS A 37 0.64 -1.77 27.75
CA LYS A 37 2.06 -1.44 27.45
C LYS A 37 2.17 0.03 27.03
N ASP A 38 3.35 0.62 27.30
CA ASP A 38 3.61 2.02 27.02
C ASP A 38 4.34 2.19 25.68
N TYR A 39 3.77 3.09 24.88
CA TYR A 39 4.25 3.43 23.55
C TYR A 39 4.57 4.92 23.44
N GLY A 40 5.36 5.26 22.44
CA GLY A 40 5.66 6.63 22.09
C GLY A 40 5.58 6.86 20.59
N VAL A 41 5.22 8.07 20.21
CA VAL A 41 5.28 8.55 18.83
C VAL A 41 5.97 9.90 18.80
N ASP A 42 6.79 10.14 17.76
CA ASP A 42 7.47 11.43 17.59
C ASP A 42 6.44 12.57 17.61
N ILE A 43 6.66 13.57 18.47
CA ILE A 43 5.80 14.73 18.59
C ILE A 43 5.64 15.49 17.26
N MET A 44 6.62 15.41 16.39
CA MET A 44 6.57 16.07 15.08
C MET A 44 5.48 15.49 14.16
N ASN A 45 5.06 14.25 14.42
CA ASN A 45 3.96 13.60 13.71
C ASN A 45 2.59 13.83 14.39
N VAL A 46 2.56 14.44 15.58
CA VAL A 46 1.31 14.65 16.32
C VAL A 46 0.77 16.05 16.06
N LYS A 47 -0.41 16.14 15.44
CA LYS A 47 -1.10 17.42 15.18
C LYS A 47 -1.86 17.90 16.42
N GLU A 48 -2.64 17.03 17.03
CA GLU A 48 -3.38 17.32 18.27
C GLU A 48 -3.86 16.04 18.98
N ILE A 49 -4.33 16.20 20.21
CA ILE A 49 -4.97 15.14 21.00
C ILE A 49 -6.46 15.45 21.07
N ALA A 50 -7.31 14.46 20.79
CA ALA A 50 -8.75 14.60 20.79
C ALA A 50 -9.43 13.46 21.57
N LYS A 51 -10.71 13.67 21.87
CA LYS A 51 -11.60 12.62 22.38
C LYS A 51 -12.87 12.61 21.56
N ALA A 52 -13.32 11.42 21.14
CA ALA A 52 -14.55 11.27 20.40
C ALA A 52 -15.36 10.06 20.87
N ASP A 53 -16.67 10.15 20.72
CA ASP A 53 -17.63 9.11 21.05
C ASP A 53 -18.35 8.54 19.81
N LYS A 54 -18.34 9.30 18.72
CA LYS A 54 -19.08 8.95 17.50
C LYS A 54 -18.23 9.06 16.27
N PHE A 55 -18.11 7.92 15.59
CA PHE A 55 -17.47 7.82 14.29
C PHE A 55 -18.54 7.50 13.24
N THR A 56 -18.45 8.12 12.08
CA THR A 56 -19.30 7.73 10.96
C THR A 56 -18.72 6.44 10.39
N TYR A 57 -19.51 5.37 10.46
CA TYR A 57 -19.09 4.06 9.95
C TYR A 57 -18.87 4.11 8.43
N VAL A 58 -17.78 3.51 7.98
CA VAL A 58 -17.49 3.30 6.57
C VAL A 58 -17.77 1.84 6.25
N PRO A 59 -18.77 1.53 5.42
CA PRO A 59 -19.06 0.16 5.02
C PRO A 59 -17.84 -0.50 4.37
N ASN A 60 -17.62 -1.76 4.72
CA ASN A 60 -16.55 -2.59 4.16
C ASN A 60 -15.10 -2.09 4.41
N ALA A 61 -14.92 -1.20 5.38
CA ALA A 61 -13.59 -0.83 5.85
C ALA A 61 -12.94 -2.01 6.60
N ALA A 62 -11.60 -2.05 6.63
CA ALA A 62 -10.88 -3.05 7.44
C ALA A 62 -11.28 -2.97 8.91
N SER A 63 -11.20 -4.10 9.63
CA SER A 63 -11.66 -4.22 11.01
C SER A 63 -11.05 -3.18 11.97
N PHE A 64 -9.83 -2.74 11.70
CA PHE A 64 -9.13 -1.71 12.48
C PHE A 64 -9.51 -0.27 12.11
N VAL A 65 -10.27 -0.04 11.02
CA VAL A 65 -10.83 1.27 10.68
C VAL A 65 -12.16 1.44 11.38
N ARG A 66 -12.20 2.30 12.38
CA ARG A 66 -13.42 2.60 13.15
C ARG A 66 -14.43 3.43 12.36
N GLY A 67 -13.99 4.12 11.33
CA GLY A 67 -14.80 4.99 10.52
C GLY A 67 -14.09 6.28 10.17
N VAL A 68 -14.88 7.35 9.92
CA VAL A 68 -14.36 8.70 9.71
C VAL A 68 -14.90 9.64 10.78
N TYR A 69 -14.14 10.67 11.09
CA TYR A 69 -14.47 11.71 12.06
C TYR A 69 -14.32 13.09 11.43
N ASN A 70 -15.28 13.98 11.70
CA ASN A 70 -15.19 15.37 11.27
C ASN A 70 -14.39 16.18 12.28
N LEU A 71 -13.14 16.45 11.95
CA LEU A 71 -12.27 17.30 12.75
C LEU A 71 -12.29 18.73 12.20
N ARG A 72 -13.12 19.61 12.76
CA ARG A 72 -13.22 21.04 12.38
C ARG A 72 -13.51 21.31 10.90
N GLY A 73 -14.22 20.40 10.23
CA GLY A 73 -14.55 20.48 8.81
C GLY A 73 -13.78 19.53 7.94
N ASP A 74 -12.63 19.01 8.40
CA ASP A 74 -11.85 18.00 7.73
C ASP A 74 -12.37 16.60 8.10
N ILE A 75 -12.69 15.79 7.14
CA ILE A 75 -13.08 14.40 7.36
C ILE A 75 -11.82 13.53 7.35
N ILE A 76 -11.48 13.00 8.52
CA ILE A 76 -10.28 12.18 8.72
C ILE A 76 -10.64 10.73 9.03
N PRO A 77 -9.89 9.75 8.49
CA PRO A 77 -10.06 8.35 8.84
C PRO A 77 -9.54 8.06 10.24
N ILE A 78 -10.25 7.18 10.95
CA ILE A 78 -9.94 6.78 12.33
C ILE A 78 -9.55 5.33 12.39
N ILE A 79 -8.35 5.06 12.89
CA ILE A 79 -7.74 3.74 12.99
C ILE A 79 -7.59 3.37 14.46
N ASP A 80 -8.04 2.17 14.83
CA ASP A 80 -7.81 1.60 16.15
C ASP A 80 -6.50 0.81 16.14
N LEU A 81 -5.45 1.35 16.75
CA LEU A 81 -4.14 0.71 16.81
C LEU A 81 -4.15 -0.63 17.54
N ARG A 82 -5.09 -0.84 18.47
CA ARG A 82 -5.23 -2.14 19.15
C ARG A 82 -5.66 -3.22 18.16
N GLN A 83 -6.66 -2.91 17.33
CA GLN A 83 -7.13 -3.82 16.29
C GLN A 83 -6.09 -3.99 15.17
N PHE A 84 -5.39 -2.91 14.81
CA PHE A 84 -4.33 -2.97 13.81
C PHE A 84 -3.18 -3.92 14.23
N PHE A 85 -2.80 -3.88 15.51
CA PHE A 85 -1.77 -4.77 16.06
C PHE A 85 -2.30 -6.10 16.60
N HIS A 86 -3.60 -6.39 16.44
CA HIS A 86 -4.27 -7.60 16.96
C HIS A 86 -4.15 -7.74 18.49
N LEU A 87 -4.13 -6.64 19.20
CA LEU A 87 -4.09 -6.59 20.65
C LEU A 87 -5.51 -6.77 21.22
N PRO A 88 -5.65 -7.31 22.47
CA PRO A 88 -6.95 -7.41 23.11
C PRO A 88 -7.59 -6.04 23.32
N VAL A 89 -8.88 -5.92 23.00
CA VAL A 89 -9.68 -4.72 23.21
C VAL A 89 -10.65 -4.99 24.37
N ASP A 90 -10.49 -4.25 25.44
CA ASP A 90 -11.44 -4.32 26.57
C ASP A 90 -12.80 -3.71 26.16
N GLY A 91 -13.86 -4.51 26.19
CA GLY A 91 -15.18 -4.21 25.63
C GLY A 91 -16.01 -3.18 26.40
N LYS A 92 -15.44 -2.08 26.89
CA LYS A 92 -16.16 -0.94 27.51
C LYS A 92 -16.48 0.11 26.48
N SER A 93 -17.66 0.04 25.87
CA SER A 93 -18.05 0.84 24.71
C SER A 93 -18.81 2.15 25.02
N ASP A 94 -18.91 2.61 26.26
CA ASP A 94 -19.70 3.82 26.61
C ASP A 94 -18.86 5.04 27.04
N SER A 95 -17.54 5.01 26.84
CA SER A 95 -16.65 6.13 27.18
C SER A 95 -16.04 6.76 25.93
N LEU A 96 -15.79 8.08 26.01
CA LEU A 96 -15.04 8.79 24.98
C LEU A 96 -13.69 8.10 24.70
N GLU A 97 -13.44 7.78 23.44
CA GLU A 97 -12.18 7.19 22.98
C GLU A 97 -11.08 8.26 22.92
N ASN A 98 -9.90 7.95 23.42
CA ASN A 98 -8.75 8.85 23.30
C ASN A 98 -8.15 8.69 21.90
N MET A 99 -7.88 9.81 21.24
CA MET A 99 -7.32 9.83 19.89
C MET A 99 -6.08 10.71 19.82
N LEU A 100 -5.06 10.19 19.15
CA LEU A 100 -3.96 10.99 18.62
C LEU A 100 -4.28 11.34 17.18
N ILE A 101 -4.29 12.62 16.85
CA ILE A 101 -4.41 13.10 15.48
C ILE A 101 -3.00 13.25 14.93
N LEU A 102 -2.67 12.44 13.94
CA LEU A 102 -1.35 12.38 13.33
C LEU A 102 -1.36 13.08 11.98
N HIS A 103 -0.25 13.75 11.67
CA HIS A 103 0.02 14.33 10.36
C HIS A 103 1.19 13.58 9.73
N ILE A 104 0.94 12.88 8.63
CA ILE A 104 1.88 11.98 7.97
C ILE A 104 1.80 12.22 6.45
N ASN A 105 2.90 12.63 5.82
CA ASN A 105 2.99 12.85 4.37
C ASN A 105 1.81 13.68 3.81
N ASP A 106 1.56 14.85 4.40
CA ASP A 106 0.47 15.78 4.03
C ASP A 106 -0.96 15.25 4.27
N GLN A 107 -1.12 14.14 4.96
CA GLN A 107 -2.42 13.57 5.32
C GLN A 107 -2.62 13.54 6.83
N VAL A 108 -3.88 13.62 7.26
CA VAL A 108 -4.26 13.64 8.67
C VAL A 108 -5.06 12.38 9.03
N TYR A 109 -4.63 11.69 10.08
CA TYR A 109 -5.24 10.46 10.59
C TYR A 109 -5.59 10.60 12.06
N GLY A 110 -6.67 10.00 12.48
CA GLY A 110 -6.94 9.78 13.90
C GLY A 110 -6.59 8.36 14.31
N THR A 111 -5.86 8.19 15.40
CA THR A 111 -5.56 6.86 15.95
C THR A 111 -6.15 6.72 17.34
N ILE A 112 -6.91 5.63 17.57
CA ILE A 112 -7.49 5.32 18.87
C ILE A 112 -6.45 4.60 19.71
N VAL A 113 -6.31 5.06 20.96
CA VAL A 113 -5.41 4.51 21.97
C VAL A 113 -6.14 4.37 23.31
N ASP A 114 -5.65 3.53 24.22
CA ASP A 114 -6.33 3.33 25.52
C ASP A 114 -6.21 4.56 26.40
N LYS A 115 -5.02 5.13 26.50
CA LYS A 115 -4.73 6.29 27.33
C LYS A 115 -3.58 7.09 26.72
N ILE A 116 -3.70 8.40 26.74
CA ILE A 116 -2.60 9.32 26.41
C ILE A 116 -2.04 9.82 27.72
N ASP A 117 -0.72 9.80 27.87
CA ASP A 117 -0.09 10.09 29.15
C ASP A 117 0.61 11.45 29.14
N LYS A 118 1.82 11.56 28.66
CA LYS A 118 2.64 12.77 28.74
C LYS A 118 3.55 12.92 27.52
N VAL A 119 4.15 14.10 27.38
CA VAL A 119 5.25 14.31 26.45
C VAL A 119 6.56 14.13 27.20
N ILE A 120 7.43 13.26 26.71
CA ILE A 120 8.77 13.07 27.28
C ILE A 120 9.83 13.42 26.25
N GLY A 121 10.91 14.03 26.74
CA GLY A 121 12.11 14.31 25.98
C GLY A 121 13.20 13.29 26.30
N ILE A 122 13.87 12.78 25.30
CA ILE A 122 14.96 11.82 25.42
C ILE A 122 16.14 12.25 24.53
N ASN A 123 17.30 11.66 24.76
CA ASN A 123 18.40 11.75 23.81
C ASN A 123 18.24 10.65 22.75
N HIS A 124 18.37 10.99 21.48
CA HIS A 124 18.28 10.04 20.37
C HIS A 124 19.27 8.86 20.51
N GLU A 125 20.46 9.10 21.06
CA GLU A 125 21.44 8.07 21.35
C GLU A 125 20.99 7.04 22.40
N SER A 126 19.98 7.36 23.22
CA SER A 126 19.40 6.44 24.21
C SER A 126 18.38 5.47 23.60
N ILE A 127 17.98 5.68 22.36
CA ILE A 127 17.06 4.79 21.64
C ILE A 127 17.81 3.54 21.20
N GLN A 128 17.36 2.39 21.69
CA GLN A 128 17.92 1.09 21.33
C GLN A 128 17.12 0.47 20.19
N PRO A 129 17.76 -0.30 19.29
CA PRO A 129 17.04 -1.05 18.26
C PRO A 129 16.09 -2.06 18.90
N PRO A 130 14.91 -2.32 18.28
CA PRO A 130 13.95 -3.24 18.85
C PRO A 130 14.48 -4.67 18.87
N HIS A 131 14.27 -5.39 19.97
CA HIS A 131 14.67 -6.79 20.11
C HIS A 131 13.53 -7.72 19.64
N PRO A 132 13.81 -8.86 18.98
CA PRO A 132 12.81 -9.82 18.50
C PRO A 132 11.83 -10.36 19.56
N ILE A 133 12.15 -10.20 20.85
CA ILE A 133 11.32 -10.64 21.97
C ILE A 133 10.02 -9.80 22.15
N PHE A 134 9.90 -8.64 21.47
CA PHE A 134 8.68 -7.81 21.51
C PHE A 134 7.59 -8.37 20.56
N GLY A 135 7.28 -9.66 20.69
CA GLY A 135 6.49 -10.47 19.76
C GLY A 135 5.03 -10.06 19.52
N ASP A 136 4.48 -9.11 20.26
CA ASP A 136 3.07 -8.71 20.13
C ASP A 136 2.84 -7.68 18.98
N ILE A 137 3.90 -6.97 18.57
CA ILE A 137 3.86 -6.02 17.45
C ILE A 137 5.00 -6.35 16.50
N ASN A 138 4.71 -6.29 15.20
CA ASN A 138 5.73 -6.51 14.20
C ASN A 138 6.85 -5.45 14.34
N ILE A 139 8.06 -5.92 14.57
CA ILE A 139 9.28 -5.15 14.80
C ILE A 139 9.49 -3.98 13.82
N LYS A 140 9.02 -4.10 12.61
CA LYS A 140 9.17 -3.08 11.58
C LYS A 140 8.31 -1.84 11.76
N PHE A 141 7.29 -1.92 12.60
CA PHE A 141 6.52 -0.77 13.05
C PHE A 141 7.12 -0.09 14.28
N ILE A 142 8.28 -0.57 14.74
CA ILE A 142 8.98 -0.06 15.92
C ILE A 142 10.25 0.64 15.44
N SER A 143 10.36 1.96 15.70
CA SER A 143 11.58 2.74 15.46
C SER A 143 12.68 2.40 16.46
N GLY A 144 12.30 2.06 17.70
CA GLY A 144 13.23 1.75 18.76
C GLY A 144 12.53 1.58 20.09
N VAL A 145 13.34 1.33 21.12
CA VAL A 145 12.90 1.17 22.51
C VAL A 145 13.76 2.07 23.41
N VAL A 146 13.16 2.70 24.38
CA VAL A 146 13.87 3.55 25.33
C VAL A 146 13.36 3.32 26.74
N GLU A 147 14.28 3.27 27.69
CA GLU A 147 13.98 3.28 29.13
C GLU A 147 14.11 4.71 29.69
N LYS A 148 13.10 5.20 30.36
CA LYS A 148 13.17 6.47 31.06
C LYS A 148 12.42 6.43 32.39
N ALA A 149 13.13 6.80 33.45
CA ALA A 149 12.61 6.81 34.83
C ALA A 149 12.10 5.44 35.33
N GLY A 150 12.64 4.34 34.80
CA GLY A 150 12.25 2.96 35.13
C GLY A 150 11.11 2.41 34.28
N ASP A 151 10.53 3.21 33.39
CA ASP A 151 9.49 2.80 32.44
C ASP A 151 10.11 2.54 31.07
N LEU A 152 9.66 1.45 30.40
CA LEU A 152 10.08 1.09 29.06
C LEU A 152 9.04 1.55 28.03
N TYR A 153 9.46 2.35 27.07
CA TYR A 153 8.62 2.86 25.99
C TYR A 153 9.00 2.26 24.65
N ILE A 154 7.99 1.78 23.90
CA ILE A 154 8.17 1.28 22.53
C ILE A 154 7.84 2.42 21.58
N ILE A 155 8.82 2.90 20.82
CA ILE A 155 8.65 4.03 19.89
C ILE A 155 8.12 3.48 18.56
N LEU A 156 6.90 3.89 18.17
CA LEU A 156 6.27 3.48 16.92
C LEU A 156 6.76 4.33 15.75
N ASP A 157 7.03 3.69 14.63
CA ASP A 157 7.24 4.32 13.34
C ASP A 157 5.90 4.50 12.65
N VAL A 158 5.22 5.61 12.97
CA VAL A 158 3.90 5.91 12.40
C VAL A 158 3.95 6.12 10.89
N ILE A 159 5.06 6.59 10.34
CA ILE A 159 5.21 6.72 8.90
C ILE A 159 5.10 5.33 8.27
N ARG A 160 5.82 4.35 8.78
CA ARG A 160 5.72 2.97 8.29
C ARG A 160 4.35 2.35 8.52
N ILE A 161 3.71 2.59 9.66
CA ILE A 161 2.37 2.07 9.93
C ILE A 161 1.38 2.51 8.86
N PHE A 162 1.46 3.76 8.40
CA PHE A 162 0.53 4.35 7.45
C PHE A 162 1.03 4.36 5.99
N THR A 163 2.30 4.03 5.74
CA THR A 163 2.88 3.96 4.38
C THR A 163 3.27 2.56 3.94
N VAL A 164 3.28 1.58 4.86
CA VAL A 164 3.61 0.20 4.51
C VAL A 164 2.48 -0.41 3.71
N THR A 165 2.74 -0.59 2.44
CA THR A 165 2.13 -1.60 1.61
C THR A 165 2.49 -3.00 2.14
N ASP A 166 1.61 -3.98 1.99
CA ASP A 166 1.56 -5.31 2.63
C ASP A 166 2.76 -6.27 2.50
N GLU A 167 3.91 -5.80 2.11
CA GLU A 167 5.11 -6.63 1.96
C GLU A 167 5.50 -7.41 3.17
N ASP A 168 5.09 -6.97 4.27
CA ASP A 168 5.58 -7.36 5.55
C ASP A 168 4.65 -8.32 6.31
N LYS A 169 3.40 -8.49 5.93
CA LYS A 169 2.49 -9.48 6.56
C LYS A 169 2.86 -10.92 6.22
N ASN A 170 3.51 -11.16 5.08
CA ASN A 170 3.85 -12.52 4.62
C ASN A 170 5.14 -13.09 5.24
N LYS A 171 6.04 -12.25 5.79
CA LYS A 171 7.26 -12.75 6.46
C LYS A 171 7.06 -13.26 7.88
N SER A 172 5.90 -13.01 8.49
CA SER A 172 5.63 -13.39 9.89
C SER A 172 5.14 -14.84 10.08
N ARG A 173 4.94 -15.62 9.01
CA ARG A 173 4.42 -17.00 9.09
C ARG A 173 5.41 -18.11 8.81
N SER A 174 6.64 -17.83 8.47
CA SER A 174 7.62 -18.90 8.26
C SER A 174 8.88 -18.70 9.09
N THR A 175 8.92 -19.58 10.09
CA THR A 175 10.08 -20.31 10.57
C THR A 175 11.09 -19.67 11.48
N VAL A 176 11.03 -20.17 12.65
CA VAL A 176 12.17 -20.68 13.39
C VAL A 176 12.93 -21.72 12.54
N THR A 177 14.08 -21.36 12.02
CA THR A 177 15.28 -22.23 11.97
C THR A 177 16.52 -21.38 11.76
N THR A 178 17.45 -21.61 12.65
CA THR A 178 18.86 -21.24 12.73
C THR A 178 19.64 -21.44 11.43
N ASP A 179 20.52 -20.54 11.02
CA ASP A 179 21.97 -20.57 11.27
C ASP A 179 22.74 -19.73 10.26
N SER A 180 23.79 -19.07 10.77
CA SER A 180 25.05 -18.71 10.13
C SER A 180 25.06 -17.77 8.94
N GLY A 181 25.66 -16.61 9.19
CA GLY A 181 26.05 -15.63 8.19
C GLY A 181 27.04 -16.16 7.15
N ASP A 182 26.88 -15.64 5.97
CA ASP A 182 27.99 -15.47 5.03
C ASP A 182 27.71 -14.26 4.15
N PHE A 183 28.60 -13.30 4.20
CA PHE A 183 28.65 -12.18 3.26
C PHE A 183 29.06 -12.70 1.91
N PHE A 184 28.15 -12.67 0.93
CA PHE A 184 28.46 -13.00 -0.44
C PHE A 184 29.23 -11.84 -1.10
N VAL A 185 30.50 -12.05 -1.38
CA VAL A 185 31.32 -11.23 -2.26
C VAL A 185 31.26 -11.83 -3.65
N PRO A 186 30.80 -11.09 -4.70
CA PRO A 186 30.77 -11.64 -6.05
C PRO A 186 32.19 -11.80 -6.61
N PRO A 187 32.47 -12.87 -7.36
CA PRO A 187 33.77 -13.08 -7.98
C PRO A 187 33.99 -12.15 -9.17
N THR A 188 35.18 -11.61 -9.27
CA THR A 188 35.68 -10.82 -10.40
C THR A 188 35.91 -11.74 -11.62
N PRO A 189 35.40 -11.42 -12.82
CA PRO A 189 35.67 -12.24 -14.01
C PRO A 189 36.95 -11.81 -14.70
N SER A 190 37.83 -12.77 -14.95
CA SER A 190 38.97 -12.65 -15.87
C SER A 190 38.67 -13.44 -17.14
N GLY A 191 38.72 -12.75 -18.28
CA GLY A 191 39.23 -13.28 -19.57
C GLY A 191 38.26 -13.93 -20.57
N ASP A 192 38.20 -13.28 -21.72
CA ASP A 192 38.20 -13.76 -23.09
C ASP A 192 36.91 -14.07 -23.91
N ALA A 193 36.90 -13.51 -24.99
CA ALA A 193 36.23 -13.20 -26.23
C ALA A 193 35.43 -14.33 -27.00
N ALA A 194 34.79 -15.28 -26.31
CA ALA A 194 33.88 -16.26 -26.97
C ALA A 194 32.43 -16.19 -26.44
N GLN A 195 32.01 -15.09 -25.78
CA GLN A 195 30.86 -15.00 -24.89
C GLN A 195 29.89 -13.83 -25.15
N MET A 196 29.66 -13.43 -26.41
CA MET A 196 28.71 -12.35 -26.68
C MET A 196 27.24 -12.74 -26.37
N GLY A 197 26.85 -14.00 -26.55
CA GLY A 197 25.53 -14.51 -26.19
C GLY A 197 25.37 -14.67 -24.67
N GLN A 198 26.31 -15.29 -23.98
CA GLN A 198 26.29 -15.51 -22.54
C GLN A 198 26.40 -14.22 -21.70
N ARG A 199 27.03 -13.14 -22.22
CA ARG A 199 27.11 -11.85 -21.57
C ARG A 199 25.77 -11.07 -21.59
N SER A 200 24.98 -11.24 -22.63
CA SER A 200 23.65 -10.65 -22.74
C SER A 200 22.71 -11.25 -21.69
N ASP A 201 22.73 -12.55 -21.52
CA ASP A 201 21.86 -13.27 -20.57
C ASP A 201 22.22 -12.90 -19.11
N SER A 202 23.52 -12.80 -18.78
CA SER A 202 23.97 -12.40 -17.45
C SER A 202 23.60 -10.96 -17.06
N VAL A 203 23.52 -10.03 -18.04
CA VAL A 203 23.12 -8.65 -17.79
C VAL A 203 21.60 -8.55 -17.56
N ILE A 204 20.81 -9.28 -18.33
CA ILE A 204 19.36 -9.28 -18.16
C ILE A 204 18.97 -9.92 -16.83
N ASP A 205 19.65 -10.98 -16.41
CA ASP A 205 19.45 -11.61 -15.10
C ASP A 205 19.77 -10.64 -13.96
N PHE A 206 20.83 -9.86 -14.09
CA PHE A 206 21.18 -8.83 -13.11
C PHE A 206 20.10 -7.74 -13.05
N ILE A 207 19.59 -7.28 -14.19
CA ILE A 207 18.49 -6.31 -14.26
C ILE A 207 17.24 -6.86 -13.55
N GLN A 208 16.87 -8.11 -13.82
CA GLN A 208 15.71 -8.76 -13.17
C GLN A 208 15.87 -8.80 -11.65
N GLN A 209 17.05 -9.19 -11.17
CA GLN A 209 17.35 -9.19 -9.73
C GLN A 209 17.30 -7.79 -9.12
N SER A 210 17.83 -6.78 -9.82
CA SER A 210 17.79 -5.39 -9.36
C SER A 210 16.36 -4.85 -9.33
N LEU A 211 15.54 -5.12 -10.33
CA LEU A 211 14.14 -4.72 -10.37
C LEU A 211 13.33 -5.38 -9.24
N ALA A 212 13.57 -6.68 -9.00
CA ALA A 212 12.93 -7.40 -7.90
C ALA A 212 13.34 -6.82 -6.53
N ALA A 213 14.63 -6.53 -6.33
CA ALA A 213 15.13 -6.01 -5.06
C ALA A 213 14.75 -4.54 -4.80
N LEU A 214 14.78 -3.68 -5.84
CA LEU A 214 14.60 -2.24 -5.69
C LEU A 214 13.16 -1.77 -5.87
N LYS A 215 12.36 -2.46 -6.68
CA LYS A 215 10.99 -2.07 -7.04
C LYS A 215 9.99 -3.23 -6.94
N ARG A 216 10.43 -4.42 -6.52
CA ARG A 216 9.61 -5.66 -6.42
C ARG A 216 8.98 -6.10 -7.73
N PHE A 217 9.52 -5.62 -8.80
CA PHE A 217 9.08 -6.03 -10.12
C PHE A 217 9.69 -7.41 -10.44
N VAL A 218 8.82 -8.42 -10.48
CA VAL A 218 9.23 -9.83 -10.66
C VAL A 218 8.91 -10.27 -12.08
N VAL A 219 9.95 -10.68 -12.79
CA VAL A 219 9.82 -11.11 -14.18
C VAL A 219 9.39 -12.58 -14.24
N THR A 220 8.31 -12.81 -14.98
CA THR A 220 7.75 -14.13 -15.28
C THR A 220 7.20 -14.12 -16.71
N ALA A 221 6.54 -15.22 -17.13
CA ALA A 221 5.83 -15.27 -18.41
C ALA A 221 4.75 -14.16 -18.56
N VAL A 222 4.36 -13.50 -17.49
CA VAL A 222 3.38 -12.40 -17.50
C VAL A 222 3.94 -11.15 -18.19
N ASN A 223 5.23 -10.86 -18.03
CA ASN A 223 5.83 -9.58 -18.45
C ASN A 223 7.17 -9.74 -19.20
N GLU A 224 7.61 -10.96 -19.49
CA GLU A 224 8.89 -11.21 -20.14
C GLU A 224 9.01 -10.56 -21.54
N LYS A 225 7.92 -10.46 -22.29
CA LYS A 225 7.91 -9.79 -23.59
C LYS A 225 8.19 -8.30 -23.47
N TRP A 226 7.55 -7.65 -22.50
CA TRP A 226 7.83 -6.25 -22.20
C TRP A 226 9.29 -6.06 -21.79
N LEU A 227 9.79 -6.90 -20.86
CA LEU A 227 11.18 -6.83 -20.43
C LEU A 227 12.16 -6.94 -21.60
N ALA A 228 11.94 -7.89 -22.52
CA ALA A 228 12.80 -8.09 -23.69
C ALA A 228 12.82 -6.85 -24.59
N SER A 229 11.65 -6.25 -24.84
CA SER A 229 11.52 -5.02 -25.61
C SER A 229 12.20 -3.84 -24.91
N ARG A 230 11.92 -3.67 -23.63
CA ARG A 230 12.49 -2.60 -22.80
C ARG A 230 14.01 -2.70 -22.68
N PHE A 231 14.53 -3.91 -22.53
CA PHE A 231 15.97 -4.14 -22.50
C PHE A 231 16.64 -3.81 -23.84
N ALA A 232 15.99 -4.09 -24.96
CA ALA A 232 16.50 -3.69 -26.28
C ALA A 232 16.60 -2.17 -26.41
N GLU A 233 15.62 -1.42 -25.92
CA GLU A 233 15.65 0.04 -25.86
C GLU A 233 16.74 0.54 -24.89
N TRP A 234 16.79 -0.06 -23.68
CA TRP A 234 17.74 0.30 -22.63
C TRP A 234 19.20 0.19 -23.06
N LYS A 235 19.50 -0.76 -23.91
CA LYS A 235 20.84 -0.93 -24.52
C LYS A 235 21.22 0.16 -25.49
N THR A 236 20.26 0.92 -26.01
CA THR A 236 20.54 1.96 -27.01
C THR A 236 21.31 3.10 -26.37
N GLY A 237 22.56 3.27 -26.77
CA GLY A 237 23.45 4.30 -26.23
C GLY A 237 24.10 3.97 -24.88
N ARG A 238 23.83 2.79 -24.30
CA ARG A 238 24.46 2.30 -23.05
C ARG A 238 25.37 1.11 -23.31
N SER A 239 26.44 0.99 -22.55
CA SER A 239 27.39 -0.15 -22.64
C SER A 239 28.08 -0.44 -21.31
N GLY A 240 28.55 -1.67 -21.14
CA GLY A 240 29.28 -2.07 -19.94
C GLY A 240 28.45 -1.90 -18.67
N GLU A 241 29.02 -1.26 -17.67
CA GLU A 241 28.36 -1.03 -16.38
C GLU A 241 27.13 -0.12 -16.45
N ALA A 242 27.01 0.72 -17.47
CA ALA A 242 25.85 1.60 -17.66
C ALA A 242 24.57 0.81 -18.07
N LEU A 243 24.68 -0.47 -18.37
CA LEU A 243 23.53 -1.35 -18.60
C LEU A 243 22.90 -1.85 -17.29
N GLN A 244 23.65 -1.86 -16.21
CA GLN A 244 23.19 -2.36 -14.91
C GLN A 244 22.31 -1.34 -14.21
N ILE A 245 21.29 -1.81 -13.53
CA ILE A 245 20.44 -1.00 -12.63
C ILE A 245 21.02 -1.11 -11.22
N LYS A 246 21.55 -0.02 -10.70
CA LYS A 246 22.26 0.04 -9.41
C LYS A 246 21.52 0.85 -8.35
N SER A 247 20.49 1.58 -8.73
CA SER A 247 19.74 2.47 -7.83
C SER A 247 18.24 2.39 -8.05
N ALA A 248 17.47 2.81 -7.04
CA ALA A 248 16.00 2.89 -7.13
C ALA A 248 15.54 3.86 -8.23
N SER A 249 16.30 4.94 -8.50
CA SER A 249 16.01 5.90 -9.56
C SER A 249 16.22 5.30 -10.95
N GLU A 250 17.29 4.51 -11.16
CA GLU A 250 17.53 3.81 -12.42
C GLU A 250 16.49 2.71 -12.66
N ALA A 251 16.06 2.02 -11.60
CA ALA A 251 14.96 1.05 -11.68
C ALA A 251 13.64 1.73 -12.05
N GLU A 252 13.37 2.93 -11.54
CA GLU A 252 12.20 3.74 -11.87
C GLU A 252 12.25 4.20 -13.33
N GLU A 253 13.40 4.73 -13.80
CA GLU A 253 13.63 5.06 -15.22
C GLU A 253 13.43 3.84 -16.13
N PHE A 254 13.90 2.66 -15.71
CA PHE A 254 13.70 1.44 -16.47
C PHE A 254 12.21 1.06 -16.56
N LEU A 255 11.45 1.20 -15.46
CA LEU A 255 10.03 0.86 -15.37
C LEU A 255 9.09 1.96 -15.90
N ASP A 256 9.58 3.12 -16.29
CA ASP A 256 8.78 4.28 -16.72
C ASP A 256 7.76 3.93 -17.84
N THR A 257 8.11 3.02 -18.74
CA THR A 257 7.24 2.59 -19.84
C THR A 257 6.37 1.36 -19.51
N PHE A 258 6.44 0.85 -18.27
CA PHE A 258 5.70 -0.35 -17.90
C PHE A 258 4.21 -0.10 -17.69
N ASN A 259 3.89 1.00 -17.01
CA ASN A 259 2.51 1.29 -16.64
C ASN A 259 1.62 1.51 -17.87
N SER A 260 0.41 1.02 -17.76
CA SER A 260 -0.64 1.21 -18.76
C SER A 260 -1.06 2.68 -18.88
N PRO A 261 -1.60 3.12 -20.03
CA PRO A 261 -2.20 4.44 -20.15
C PRO A 261 -3.28 4.66 -19.07
N HIS A 262 -3.26 5.82 -18.42
CA HIS A 262 -4.22 6.20 -17.37
C HIS A 262 -4.24 5.26 -16.15
N SER A 263 -3.10 4.62 -15.83
CA SER A 263 -2.97 3.85 -14.58
C SER A 263 -3.05 4.80 -13.38
N GLY A 264 -4.02 4.54 -12.47
CA GLY A 264 -4.27 5.40 -11.32
C GLY A 264 -4.96 6.75 -11.62
N GLU A 265 -5.48 6.93 -12.83
CA GLU A 265 -6.18 8.14 -13.29
C GLU A 265 -7.55 7.81 -13.90
N PHE A 266 -8.37 8.84 -14.16
CA PHE A 266 -9.55 8.66 -14.99
C PHE A 266 -9.16 8.32 -16.43
N TRP A 267 -9.89 7.39 -17.04
CA TRP A 267 -9.66 6.99 -18.42
C TRP A 267 -10.15 8.06 -19.40
N SER A 268 -9.35 8.38 -20.41
CA SER A 268 -9.77 9.28 -21.49
C SER A 268 -10.93 8.69 -22.29
N ASP A 269 -11.70 9.55 -23.00
CA ASP A 269 -12.81 9.10 -23.85
C ASP A 269 -12.36 8.09 -24.91
N THR A 270 -11.15 8.26 -25.45
CA THR A 270 -10.56 7.33 -26.43
C THR A 270 -10.22 5.98 -25.81
N TYR A 271 -9.66 5.95 -24.60
CA TYR A 271 -9.36 4.71 -23.89
C TYR A 271 -10.67 4.00 -23.46
N ALA A 272 -11.65 4.75 -22.98
CA ALA A 272 -12.97 4.22 -22.65
C ALA A 272 -13.67 3.58 -23.86
N ALA A 273 -13.53 4.17 -25.05
CA ALA A 273 -14.05 3.59 -26.29
C ALA A 273 -13.34 2.27 -26.66
N ALA A 274 -12.03 2.15 -26.42
CA ALA A 274 -11.30 0.89 -26.63
C ALA A 274 -11.72 -0.18 -25.60
N ILE A 275 -11.89 0.18 -24.33
CA ILE A 275 -12.46 -0.73 -23.31
C ILE A 275 -13.84 -1.25 -23.75
N LYS A 276 -14.74 -0.40 -24.27
CA LYS A 276 -16.08 -0.81 -24.72
C LYS A 276 -16.05 -1.90 -25.79
N LYS A 277 -15.01 -1.97 -26.63
CA LYS A 277 -14.89 -2.96 -27.72
C LYS A 277 -14.54 -4.37 -27.21
N VAL A 278 -13.73 -4.48 -26.16
CA VAL A 278 -13.34 -5.77 -25.58
C VAL A 278 -14.37 -6.35 -24.61
N LEU A 279 -15.36 -5.57 -24.23
CA LEU A 279 -16.46 -6.03 -23.38
C LEU A 279 -17.49 -6.85 -24.17
N PRO A 280 -18.13 -7.87 -23.56
CA PRO A 280 -19.19 -8.66 -24.19
C PRO A 280 -20.29 -7.76 -24.81
N ASP A 281 -20.89 -8.18 -25.93
CA ASP A 281 -21.93 -7.39 -26.59
C ASP A 281 -23.22 -7.29 -25.77
N THR A 282 -23.55 -8.34 -25.03
CA THR A 282 -24.77 -8.42 -24.22
C THR A 282 -24.49 -9.07 -22.88
N VAL A 283 -25.08 -8.49 -21.83
CA VAL A 283 -25.12 -9.05 -20.49
C VAL A 283 -26.56 -9.04 -20.01
N SER A 284 -27.06 -10.15 -19.47
CA SER A 284 -28.38 -10.25 -18.90
C SER A 284 -28.33 -10.56 -17.40
N GLY A 285 -29.18 -9.86 -16.63
CA GLY A 285 -29.26 -10.07 -15.17
C GLY A 285 -28.15 -9.37 -14.38
N ASN A 286 -27.40 -10.12 -13.57
CA ASN A 286 -26.34 -9.58 -12.74
C ASN A 286 -25.02 -9.52 -13.54
N LEU A 287 -24.34 -8.38 -13.45
CA LEU A 287 -22.99 -8.16 -13.97
C LEU A 287 -22.04 -8.04 -12.77
N ASN A 288 -21.30 -9.10 -12.51
CA ASN A 288 -20.36 -9.18 -11.40
C ASN A 288 -18.94 -8.87 -11.89
N VAL A 289 -18.33 -7.87 -11.31
CA VAL A 289 -17.00 -7.36 -11.69
C VAL A 289 -16.08 -7.34 -10.49
N TRP A 290 -14.87 -7.82 -10.66
CA TRP A 290 -13.82 -7.67 -9.67
C TRP A 290 -12.76 -6.70 -10.20
N ASN A 291 -12.56 -5.59 -9.52
CA ASN A 291 -11.48 -4.63 -9.81
C ASN A 291 -10.40 -4.75 -8.75
N VAL A 292 -9.26 -5.27 -9.14
CA VAL A 292 -8.12 -5.55 -8.27
C VAL A 292 -7.07 -4.46 -8.40
N GLY A 293 -6.55 -3.97 -7.28
CA GLY A 293 -5.63 -2.83 -7.27
C GLY A 293 -6.35 -1.54 -7.64
N CYS A 294 -7.51 -1.29 -6.99
CA CYS A 294 -8.38 -0.17 -7.36
C CYS A 294 -7.82 1.21 -6.96
N GLY A 295 -6.81 1.27 -6.09
CA GLY A 295 -6.23 2.50 -5.59
C GLY A 295 -7.30 3.46 -5.06
N LYS A 296 -7.21 4.72 -5.45
CA LYS A 296 -8.19 5.78 -5.10
C LYS A 296 -9.50 5.71 -5.89
N GLY A 297 -9.69 4.68 -6.73
CA GLY A 297 -10.94 4.41 -7.42
C GLY A 297 -11.15 5.14 -8.76
N TYR A 298 -10.20 5.90 -9.28
CA TYR A 298 -10.35 6.61 -10.57
C TYR A 298 -10.73 5.67 -11.73
N GLU A 299 -10.00 4.55 -11.85
CA GLU A 299 -10.27 3.52 -12.86
C GLU A 299 -11.59 2.79 -12.59
N THR A 300 -11.90 2.53 -11.32
CA THR A 300 -13.16 1.91 -10.89
C THR A 300 -14.37 2.73 -11.33
N TYR A 301 -14.33 4.05 -11.10
CA TYR A 301 -15.40 4.96 -11.51
C TYR A 301 -15.51 5.09 -13.03
N SER A 302 -14.35 5.20 -13.72
CA SER A 302 -14.31 5.17 -15.18
C SER A 302 -14.98 3.93 -15.72
N PHE A 303 -14.66 2.76 -15.16
CA PHE A 303 -15.21 1.49 -15.58
C PHE A 303 -16.70 1.36 -15.25
N ALA A 304 -17.12 1.80 -14.05
CA ALA A 304 -18.53 1.79 -13.65
C ALA A 304 -19.41 2.59 -14.62
N CYS A 305 -18.97 3.80 -15.03
CA CYS A 305 -19.68 4.62 -16.01
C CYS A 305 -19.81 3.90 -17.36
N ILE A 306 -18.69 3.32 -17.86
CA ILE A 306 -18.70 2.56 -19.11
C ILE A 306 -19.67 1.38 -19.05
N LEU A 307 -19.68 0.63 -17.97
CA LEU A 307 -20.54 -0.54 -17.80
C LEU A 307 -22.02 -0.15 -17.66
N LYS A 308 -22.33 0.92 -16.94
CA LYS A 308 -23.71 1.45 -16.83
C LYS A 308 -24.24 1.90 -18.18
N ASP A 309 -23.40 2.58 -18.99
CA ASP A 309 -23.80 3.04 -20.32
C ASP A 309 -23.98 1.88 -21.30
N LYS A 310 -23.09 0.88 -21.27
CA LYS A 310 -23.14 -0.26 -22.17
C LYS A 310 -24.28 -1.24 -21.81
N TYR A 311 -24.53 -1.40 -20.50
CA TYR A 311 -25.49 -2.39 -19.98
C TYR A 311 -26.52 -1.75 -19.02
N PRO A 312 -27.40 -0.83 -19.52
CA PRO A 312 -28.28 -0.04 -18.65
C PRO A 312 -29.29 -0.89 -17.86
N ASN A 313 -29.59 -2.08 -18.34
CA ASN A 313 -30.54 -3.00 -17.70
C ASN A 313 -29.91 -4.06 -16.80
N ALA A 314 -28.56 -4.13 -16.76
CA ALA A 314 -27.86 -5.06 -15.90
C ALA A 314 -27.76 -4.54 -14.45
N ARG A 315 -27.84 -5.46 -13.49
CA ARG A 315 -27.53 -5.17 -12.08
C ARG A 315 -26.03 -5.24 -11.90
N LEU A 316 -25.38 -4.09 -12.07
CA LEU A 316 -23.93 -3.96 -11.91
C LEU A 316 -23.53 -4.05 -10.44
N LYS A 317 -22.53 -4.87 -10.14
CA LYS A 317 -21.83 -4.91 -8.88
C LYS A 317 -20.32 -5.03 -9.12
N ILE A 318 -19.55 -4.08 -8.60
CA ILE A 318 -18.10 -4.03 -8.70
C ILE A 318 -17.54 -4.19 -7.30
N TRP A 319 -16.76 -5.23 -7.06
CA TRP A 319 -15.91 -5.37 -5.88
C TRP A 319 -14.56 -4.75 -6.23
N ALA A 320 -14.28 -3.59 -5.65
CA ALA A 320 -13.05 -2.83 -5.88
C ALA A 320 -12.13 -3.02 -4.67
N ASN A 321 -11.09 -3.80 -4.86
CA ASN A 321 -10.17 -4.17 -3.78
C ASN A 321 -8.79 -3.54 -3.96
N ASP A 322 -8.19 -3.15 -2.85
CA ASP A 322 -6.81 -2.72 -2.78
C ASP A 322 -6.22 -3.08 -1.41
N ASN A 323 -4.92 -3.26 -1.35
CA ASN A 323 -4.20 -3.46 -0.11
C ASN A 323 -3.69 -2.15 0.50
N ASP A 324 -3.89 -1.02 -0.17
CA ASP A 324 -3.76 0.32 0.42
C ASP A 324 -5.08 0.74 1.07
N ILE A 325 -5.16 0.56 2.39
CA ILE A 325 -6.36 0.91 3.16
C ILE A 325 -6.73 2.37 3.05
N MET A 326 -5.74 3.25 2.86
CA MET A 326 -5.97 4.68 2.77
C MET A 326 -6.61 5.04 1.44
N ALA A 327 -6.11 4.47 0.36
CA ALA A 327 -6.70 4.62 -0.96
C ALA A 327 -8.15 4.14 -0.96
N VAL A 328 -8.41 2.94 -0.44
CA VAL A 328 -9.75 2.34 -0.38
C VAL A 328 -10.72 3.15 0.49
N SER A 329 -10.27 3.68 1.63
CA SER A 329 -11.14 4.48 2.52
C SER A 329 -11.50 5.83 1.94
N GLN A 330 -10.65 6.41 1.11
CA GLN A 330 -10.89 7.70 0.45
C GLN A 330 -11.77 7.56 -0.79
N ALA A 331 -11.60 6.49 -1.57
CA ALA A 331 -12.25 6.28 -2.86
C ALA A 331 -13.76 6.57 -2.88
N PRO A 332 -14.61 6.11 -1.94
CA PRO A 332 -16.06 6.36 -1.98
C PRO A 332 -16.45 7.81 -1.70
N ASN A 333 -15.56 8.63 -1.13
CA ASN A 333 -15.85 9.97 -0.61
C ASN A 333 -15.15 11.10 -1.38
N MET A 334 -14.48 10.81 -2.48
CA MET A 334 -13.76 11.82 -3.24
C MET A 334 -14.69 12.80 -3.95
N PHE A 335 -14.21 14.04 -4.03
CA PHE A 335 -14.79 15.12 -4.82
C PHE A 335 -13.76 15.52 -5.88
N TYR A 336 -14.25 15.92 -7.03
CA TYR A 336 -13.46 16.22 -8.21
C TYR A 336 -13.85 17.58 -8.78
N GLU A 337 -12.93 18.26 -9.43
CA GLU A 337 -13.27 19.38 -10.30
C GLU A 337 -13.87 18.86 -11.62
N LEU A 338 -14.75 19.64 -12.26
CA LEU A 338 -15.44 19.18 -13.46
C LEU A 338 -14.48 18.83 -14.61
N GLU A 339 -13.38 19.54 -14.69
CA GLU A 339 -12.33 19.40 -15.69
C GLU A 339 -11.55 18.09 -15.56
N GLU A 340 -11.49 17.53 -14.35
CA GLU A 340 -10.85 16.24 -14.06
C GLU A 340 -11.71 15.06 -14.52
N ILE A 341 -13.04 15.27 -14.61
CA ILE A 341 -14.01 14.22 -14.93
C ILE A 341 -14.17 14.07 -16.45
N PRO A 342 -13.88 12.89 -17.03
CA PRO A 342 -14.09 12.60 -18.44
C PRO A 342 -15.55 12.86 -18.87
N GLU A 343 -15.74 13.27 -20.13
CA GLU A 343 -17.05 13.68 -20.61
C GLU A 343 -18.12 12.58 -20.46
N TYR A 344 -17.77 11.31 -20.77
CA TYR A 344 -18.68 10.18 -20.63
C TYR A 344 -19.08 9.89 -19.17
N CYS A 345 -18.29 10.32 -18.17
CA CYS A 345 -18.62 10.17 -16.76
C CYS A 345 -19.53 11.29 -16.23
N ARG A 346 -19.54 12.47 -16.86
CA ARG A 346 -20.21 13.67 -16.32
C ARG A 346 -21.71 13.49 -16.08
N GLN A 347 -22.38 12.71 -16.93
CA GLN A 347 -23.81 12.41 -16.77
C GLN A 347 -24.11 11.59 -15.50
N HIS A 348 -23.12 10.91 -14.94
CA HIS A 348 -23.20 10.11 -13.73
C HIS A 348 -22.68 10.85 -12.49
N THR A 349 -22.59 12.19 -12.56
CA THR A 349 -22.08 13.01 -11.44
C THR A 349 -23.11 14.00 -10.95
N VAL A 350 -22.97 14.37 -9.68
CA VAL A 350 -23.79 15.39 -9.02
C VAL A 350 -22.90 16.46 -8.41
N ARG A 351 -23.30 17.73 -8.53
CA ARG A 351 -22.59 18.86 -7.95
C ARG A 351 -22.91 18.98 -6.46
N GLY A 352 -21.92 18.92 -5.63
CA GLY A 352 -21.98 19.17 -4.19
C GLY A 352 -21.42 20.56 -3.82
N LYS A 353 -21.22 20.78 -2.53
CA LYS A 353 -20.59 22.03 -2.02
C LYS A 353 -19.10 22.09 -2.27
N SER A 354 -18.43 20.93 -2.26
CA SER A 354 -16.95 20.78 -2.35
C SER A 354 -16.47 20.32 -3.72
N GLY A 355 -17.34 20.32 -4.74
CA GLY A 355 -17.01 19.82 -6.08
C GLY A 355 -18.05 18.84 -6.59
N TYR A 356 -17.67 18.01 -7.56
CA TYR A 356 -18.50 16.96 -8.12
C TYR A 356 -18.19 15.62 -7.49
N SER A 357 -19.21 14.80 -7.26
CA SER A 357 -19.08 13.40 -6.88
C SER A 357 -19.96 12.53 -7.76
N PHE A 358 -19.66 11.24 -7.84
CA PHE A 358 -20.53 10.31 -8.56
C PHE A 358 -21.91 10.21 -7.91
N ASP A 359 -22.92 9.97 -8.71
CA ASP A 359 -24.31 9.81 -8.26
C ASP A 359 -24.50 8.52 -7.43
N GLN A 360 -25.65 8.42 -6.78
CA GLN A 360 -25.92 7.27 -5.91
C GLN A 360 -26.01 5.96 -6.70
N ALA A 361 -26.43 5.98 -7.95
CA ALA A 361 -26.56 4.77 -8.78
C ALA A 361 -25.19 4.17 -9.14
N ILE A 362 -24.18 5.02 -9.35
CA ILE A 362 -22.79 4.59 -9.51
C ILE A 362 -22.23 4.09 -8.18
N LYS A 363 -22.38 4.88 -7.09
CA LYS A 363 -21.85 4.52 -5.77
C LYS A 363 -22.42 3.19 -5.26
N ASP A 364 -23.70 2.95 -5.40
CA ASP A 364 -24.36 1.69 -4.98
C ASP A 364 -23.89 0.47 -5.78
N SER A 365 -23.36 0.70 -6.98
CA SER A 365 -22.81 -0.37 -7.81
C SER A 365 -21.39 -0.80 -7.41
N ILE A 366 -20.68 -0.04 -6.58
CA ILE A 366 -19.29 -0.29 -6.20
C ILE A 366 -19.21 -0.60 -4.71
N VAL A 367 -18.42 -1.58 -4.36
CA VAL A 367 -18.02 -1.90 -2.99
C VAL A 367 -16.50 -1.78 -2.92
N PHE A 368 -16.03 -0.76 -2.22
CA PHE A 368 -14.61 -0.61 -1.95
C PHE A 368 -14.24 -1.38 -0.69
N GLU A 369 -13.29 -2.30 -0.81
CA GLU A 369 -12.87 -3.18 0.29
C GLU A 369 -11.36 -3.29 0.36
N TYR A 370 -10.82 -3.24 1.58
CA TYR A 370 -9.45 -3.63 1.82
C TYR A 370 -9.30 -5.14 1.60
N HIS A 371 -8.48 -5.54 0.66
CA HIS A 371 -8.19 -6.95 0.40
C HIS A 371 -6.85 -7.10 -0.32
N ASP A 372 -6.04 -8.03 0.16
CA ASP A 372 -4.84 -8.46 -0.53
C ASP A 372 -5.19 -9.60 -1.49
N ILE A 373 -4.88 -9.41 -2.77
CA ILE A 373 -5.21 -10.35 -3.86
C ILE A 373 -4.68 -11.77 -3.64
N VAL A 374 -3.58 -11.94 -2.90
CA VAL A 374 -2.98 -13.25 -2.62
C VAL A 374 -3.76 -14.06 -1.58
N ASN A 375 -4.69 -13.43 -0.87
CA ASN A 375 -5.55 -14.09 0.10
C ASN A 375 -6.85 -14.60 -0.53
N GLU A 376 -7.52 -15.53 0.16
CA GLU A 376 -8.82 -16.01 -0.28
C GLU A 376 -9.89 -14.92 -0.17
N ASN A 377 -10.76 -14.85 -1.17
CA ASN A 377 -11.87 -13.92 -1.23
C ASN A 377 -13.17 -14.68 -1.57
N SER A 378 -14.25 -14.36 -0.86
CA SER A 378 -15.59 -14.97 -1.07
C SER A 378 -16.41 -14.17 -2.08
N LEU A 379 -15.91 -14.03 -3.32
CA LEU A 379 -16.64 -13.39 -4.40
C LEU A 379 -17.58 -14.38 -5.11
N PRO A 380 -18.71 -13.91 -5.69
CA PRO A 380 -19.53 -14.73 -6.57
C PRO A 380 -18.79 -15.05 -7.88
N GLU A 381 -19.36 -15.89 -8.73
CA GLU A 381 -18.86 -16.05 -10.10
C GLU A 381 -18.85 -14.70 -10.83
N LEU A 382 -17.74 -14.41 -11.49
CA LEU A 382 -17.44 -13.11 -12.10
C LEU A 382 -17.66 -13.14 -13.61
N ASP A 383 -18.15 -12.04 -14.14
CA ASP A 383 -18.24 -11.79 -15.57
C ASP A 383 -16.96 -11.12 -16.09
N ILE A 384 -16.36 -10.23 -15.27
CA ILE A 384 -15.19 -9.45 -15.65
C ILE A 384 -14.25 -9.31 -14.47
N ILE A 385 -12.95 -9.45 -14.72
CA ILE A 385 -11.87 -9.08 -13.82
C ILE A 385 -11.09 -7.93 -14.45
N LEU A 386 -10.93 -6.84 -13.72
CA LEU A 386 -10.06 -5.72 -14.07
C LEU A 386 -8.85 -5.75 -13.13
N VAL A 387 -7.67 -6.02 -13.68
CA VAL A 387 -6.41 -6.09 -12.95
C VAL A 387 -5.30 -5.49 -13.82
N ARG A 388 -4.84 -4.30 -13.48
CA ARG A 388 -3.89 -3.57 -14.32
C ARG A 388 -2.63 -3.21 -13.54
N ASP A 389 -1.48 -3.49 -14.16
CA ASP A 389 -0.16 -3.09 -13.66
C ASP A 389 0.10 -3.54 -12.20
N LEU A 390 -0.38 -4.74 -11.83
CA LEU A 390 -0.31 -5.24 -10.48
C LEU A 390 0.38 -6.60 -10.38
N ILE A 391 0.07 -7.53 -11.29
CA ILE A 391 0.56 -8.92 -11.19
C ILE A 391 2.08 -8.97 -11.19
N SER A 392 2.72 -8.14 -11.99
CA SER A 392 4.18 -8.05 -12.10
C SER A 392 4.89 -7.64 -10.80
N PHE A 393 4.18 -7.08 -9.84
CA PHE A 393 4.71 -6.68 -8.54
C PHE A 393 4.49 -7.72 -7.43
N LEU A 394 3.93 -8.87 -7.78
CA LEU A 394 3.78 -10.02 -6.87
C LEU A 394 4.97 -10.98 -6.99
N PRO A 395 5.32 -11.74 -5.94
CA PRO A 395 6.23 -12.87 -6.03
C PRO A 395 5.77 -13.88 -7.09
N ALA A 396 6.69 -14.59 -7.74
CA ALA A 396 6.39 -15.48 -8.88
C ALA A 396 5.34 -16.56 -8.54
N ASP A 397 5.42 -17.15 -7.35
CA ASP A 397 4.47 -18.17 -6.88
C ASP A 397 3.06 -17.55 -6.70
N ASP A 398 2.98 -16.32 -6.19
CA ASP A 398 1.72 -15.60 -6.00
C ASP A 398 1.13 -15.17 -7.35
N GLN A 399 1.93 -14.77 -8.33
CA GLN A 399 1.45 -14.50 -9.70
C GLN A 399 0.72 -15.72 -10.26
N THR A 400 1.33 -16.91 -10.14
CA THR A 400 0.74 -18.18 -10.63
C THR A 400 -0.55 -18.51 -9.88
N LYS A 401 -0.56 -18.38 -8.55
CA LYS A 401 -1.73 -18.63 -7.70
C LYS A 401 -2.89 -17.68 -8.05
N VAL A 402 -2.61 -16.41 -8.23
CA VAL A 402 -3.61 -15.38 -8.54
C VAL A 402 -4.22 -15.61 -9.91
N ILE A 403 -3.41 -15.89 -10.93
CA ILE A 403 -3.89 -16.17 -12.30
C ILE A 403 -4.73 -17.45 -12.34
N THR A 404 -4.34 -18.48 -11.60
CA THR A 404 -5.14 -19.69 -11.45
C THR A 404 -6.49 -19.37 -10.81
N GLY A 405 -6.51 -18.57 -9.76
CA GLY A 405 -7.72 -18.11 -9.10
C GLY A 405 -8.65 -17.28 -10.00
N PHE A 406 -8.14 -16.60 -11.02
CA PHE A 406 -8.99 -15.92 -12.02
C PHE A 406 -9.80 -16.93 -12.82
N SER A 407 -9.18 -18.00 -13.31
CA SER A 407 -9.89 -19.03 -14.09
C SER A 407 -10.95 -19.78 -13.28
N GLU A 408 -10.74 -19.96 -11.99
CA GLU A 408 -11.68 -20.64 -11.09
C GLU A 408 -12.92 -19.79 -10.76
N ARG A 409 -12.78 -18.45 -10.81
CA ARG A 409 -13.84 -17.51 -10.43
C ARG A 409 -14.60 -16.94 -11.62
N LEU A 410 -14.00 -16.97 -12.81
CA LEU A 410 -14.63 -16.45 -14.01
C LEU A 410 -15.68 -17.43 -14.55
N LYS A 411 -16.81 -16.88 -14.94
CA LYS A 411 -17.80 -17.60 -15.76
C LYS A 411 -17.18 -18.05 -17.09
N SER A 412 -17.74 -19.06 -17.70
CA SER A 412 -17.44 -19.37 -19.09
C SER A 412 -17.63 -18.12 -19.95
N ARG A 413 -16.65 -17.78 -20.78
CA ARG A 413 -16.58 -16.53 -21.57
C ARG A 413 -16.47 -15.25 -20.74
N GLY A 414 -16.09 -15.31 -19.48
CA GLY A 414 -15.71 -14.15 -18.69
C GLY A 414 -14.46 -13.47 -19.26
N VAL A 415 -14.28 -12.19 -18.97
CA VAL A 415 -13.20 -11.36 -19.52
C VAL A 415 -12.25 -10.91 -18.42
N VAL A 416 -10.94 -11.04 -18.66
CA VAL A 416 -9.89 -10.38 -17.85
C VAL A 416 -9.33 -9.21 -18.64
N ILE A 417 -9.34 -8.03 -18.05
CA ILE A 417 -8.68 -6.82 -18.58
C ILE A 417 -7.41 -6.58 -17.74
N MET A 418 -6.26 -6.61 -18.40
CA MET A 418 -4.95 -6.50 -17.75
C MET A 418 -4.23 -5.19 -18.07
N GLY A 419 -3.12 -4.97 -17.41
CA GLY A 419 -2.16 -3.95 -17.79
C GLY A 419 -1.61 -4.20 -19.21
N LYS A 420 -1.27 -3.14 -19.93
CA LYS A 420 -0.81 -3.21 -21.33
C LYS A 420 0.39 -4.15 -21.51
N ASN A 421 1.25 -4.20 -20.50
CA ASN A 421 2.52 -4.92 -20.52
C ASN A 421 2.50 -6.20 -19.67
N GLU A 422 1.30 -6.66 -19.30
CA GLU A 422 1.04 -7.92 -18.62
C GLU A 422 0.23 -8.85 -19.52
N GLU A 423 0.61 -10.12 -19.61
CA GLU A 423 -0.02 -11.10 -20.50
C GLU A 423 -0.47 -12.34 -19.73
N LEU A 424 -1.64 -12.88 -20.11
CA LEU A 424 -2.08 -14.20 -19.71
C LEU A 424 -1.67 -15.21 -20.78
N ASN A 425 -0.99 -16.27 -20.35
CA ASN A 425 -0.52 -17.34 -21.21
C ASN A 425 -1.29 -18.64 -20.91
N GLY A 426 -1.44 -19.48 -21.91
CA GLY A 426 -2.09 -20.79 -21.80
C GLY A 426 -3.34 -20.91 -22.66
N VAL A 427 -3.76 -22.15 -22.88
CA VAL A 427 -4.85 -22.50 -23.84
C VAL A 427 -6.24 -22.03 -23.42
N ILE A 428 -6.42 -21.73 -22.15
CA ILE A 428 -7.70 -21.26 -21.61
C ILE A 428 -7.91 -19.75 -21.77
N TRP A 429 -6.86 -19.02 -22.20
CA TRP A 429 -6.90 -17.58 -22.39
C TRP A 429 -6.81 -17.20 -23.85
N GLN A 430 -7.90 -16.74 -24.42
CA GLN A 430 -7.92 -16.21 -25.79
C GLN A 430 -7.74 -14.70 -25.74
N SER A 431 -6.67 -14.19 -26.33
CA SER A 431 -6.50 -12.73 -26.45
C SER A 431 -7.59 -12.12 -27.33
N ILE A 432 -8.23 -11.09 -26.79
CA ILE A 432 -9.23 -10.25 -27.47
C ILE A 432 -8.79 -8.77 -27.42
N ALA A 433 -7.48 -8.56 -27.27
CA ALA A 433 -6.89 -7.23 -27.11
C ALA A 433 -7.18 -6.31 -28.31
N ASP A 434 -7.39 -5.02 -28.02
CA ASP A 434 -7.52 -3.92 -28.99
C ASP A 434 -6.65 -2.77 -28.48
N ASP A 435 -5.49 -2.55 -29.08
CA ASP A 435 -4.51 -1.57 -28.61
C ASP A 435 -5.19 -0.21 -28.31
N PRO A 436 -5.01 0.38 -27.14
CA PRO A 436 -4.04 0.09 -26.07
C PRO A 436 -4.54 -0.83 -24.93
N VAL A 437 -5.63 -1.58 -25.12
CA VAL A 437 -6.25 -2.44 -24.10
C VAL A 437 -5.77 -3.89 -24.25
N SER A 438 -5.24 -4.46 -23.17
CA SER A 438 -4.91 -5.88 -23.05
C SER A 438 -6.10 -6.61 -22.41
N ALA A 439 -6.70 -7.55 -23.13
CA ALA A 439 -7.86 -8.29 -22.64
C ALA A 439 -7.87 -9.75 -23.12
N TYR A 440 -8.40 -10.62 -22.29
CA TYR A 440 -8.44 -12.07 -22.49
C TYR A 440 -9.81 -12.63 -22.19
N LEU A 441 -10.31 -13.47 -23.09
CA LEU A 441 -11.52 -14.24 -22.92
C LEU A 441 -11.18 -15.58 -22.28
N HIS A 442 -11.92 -15.97 -21.24
CA HIS A 442 -11.82 -17.29 -20.63
C HIS A 442 -12.54 -18.34 -21.50
N SER A 443 -11.79 -19.33 -21.98
CA SER A 443 -12.26 -20.37 -22.89
C SER A 443 -12.43 -21.71 -22.16
N ALA A 444 -13.18 -21.72 -21.03
CA ALA A 444 -13.50 -22.94 -20.30
C ALA A 444 -14.84 -23.55 -20.73
#